data_78e9be0e3cfea86f92a490b2df699e96
#
_entry.id   78e9be0e3cfea86f92a490b2df699e96
#
_cell.length_a   1.000
_cell.length_b   1.000
_cell.length_c   1.000
_cell.angle_alpha   90.00
_cell.angle_beta   90.00
_cell.angle_gamma   90.00
#
_symmetry.space_group_name_H-M   'P 1'
#
loop_
_entity.id
_entity.type
_entity.pdbx_description
1 polymer ?
#
loop_
_entity_poly.entity_id
_entity_poly.type
_entity_poly.pdbx_seq_one_letter_code
_entity_poly.pdbx_strand_id
1 'polypeptide(L)'
;MTPRERFIAALERRPLTGRVPHFELVFFLTMEAFGRLHTSQRAYHQWDQMEEKERQLHRDDMADLFIRTAERFEHSAIFLHPNPGDFEEVCRLVDRVREKSGDRYFLMIHGDATYGIPNGNNMVEFSYQLADEPERMKKQADDWVNGALERAARYKERTSLDGFALCSDYCLNAGPFLSPAMFGEFVTPYLAKLVKG
;
A
#
# COMPACT_ATOMS: atom_id res chain seq x y z
N MET A 1 0.88 14.96 -20.97
CA MET A 1 0.80 14.63 -19.52
C MET A 1 0.87 13.12 -19.42
N THR A 2 1.89 12.61 -18.75
CA THR A 2 2.07 11.18 -18.49
C THR A 2 0.98 10.67 -17.51
N PRO A 3 0.75 9.34 -17.40
CA PRO A 3 -0.14 8.79 -16.39
C PRO A 3 0.22 9.25 -14.97
N ARG A 4 1.52 9.26 -14.61
CA ARG A 4 2.01 9.75 -13.32
C ARG A 4 1.69 11.22 -13.08
N GLU A 5 2.02 12.09 -14.04
CA GLU A 5 1.71 13.53 -13.93
C GLU A 5 0.22 13.79 -13.76
N ARG A 6 -0.63 13.02 -14.44
CA ARG A 6 -2.08 13.10 -14.31
C ARG A 6 -2.54 12.67 -12.91
N PHE A 7 -1.96 11.62 -12.34
CA PHE A 7 -2.27 11.15 -11.00
C PHE A 7 -1.87 12.20 -9.94
N ILE A 8 -0.65 12.75 -10.04
CA ILE A 8 -0.17 13.82 -9.17
C ILE A 8 -1.07 15.05 -9.27
N ALA A 9 -1.46 15.46 -10.48
CA ALA A 9 -2.35 16.59 -10.67
C ALA A 9 -3.73 16.39 -9.99
N ALA A 10 -4.26 15.17 -9.99
CA ALA A 10 -5.48 14.85 -9.26
C ALA A 10 -5.30 14.93 -7.74
N LEU A 11 -4.18 14.42 -7.19
CA LEU A 11 -3.86 14.53 -5.77
C LEU A 11 -3.73 16.00 -5.32
N GLU A 12 -3.15 16.83 -6.17
CA GLU A 12 -3.00 18.28 -5.95
C GLU A 12 -4.28 19.08 -6.28
N ARG A 13 -5.37 18.41 -6.64
CA ARG A 13 -6.65 19.05 -7.02
C ARG A 13 -6.52 20.04 -8.18
N ARG A 14 -5.55 19.85 -9.06
CA ARG A 14 -5.43 20.65 -10.29
C ARG A 14 -6.47 20.21 -11.32
N PRO A 15 -7.01 21.14 -12.13
CA PRO A 15 -7.96 20.80 -13.19
C PRO A 15 -7.36 19.79 -14.16
N LEU A 16 -8.15 18.75 -14.48
CA LEU A 16 -7.79 17.72 -15.44
C LEU A 16 -8.77 17.70 -16.60
N THR A 17 -8.27 17.43 -17.79
CA THR A 17 -9.10 17.18 -18.98
C THR A 17 -9.05 15.70 -19.33
N GLY A 18 -10.17 15.14 -19.79
CA GLY A 18 -10.27 13.76 -20.22
C GLY A 18 -10.56 12.80 -19.05
N ARG A 19 -10.05 11.58 -19.14
CA ARG A 19 -10.33 10.49 -18.19
C ARG A 19 -9.76 10.79 -16.79
N VAL A 20 -10.53 10.51 -15.76
CA VAL A 20 -10.06 10.52 -14.37
C VAL A 20 -8.92 9.50 -14.21
N PRO A 21 -7.78 9.89 -13.60
CA PRO A 21 -6.72 8.93 -13.31
C PRO A 21 -7.20 7.87 -12.32
N HIS A 22 -6.80 6.63 -12.55
CA HIS A 22 -7.22 5.51 -11.72
C HIS A 22 -6.11 4.47 -11.58
N PHE A 23 -6.27 3.60 -10.62
CA PHE A 23 -5.47 2.40 -10.40
C PHE A 23 -6.34 1.32 -9.75
N GLU A 24 -5.86 0.09 -9.77
CA GLU A 24 -6.45 -0.99 -8.98
C GLU A 24 -5.58 -1.26 -7.75
N LEU A 25 -6.23 -1.33 -6.58
CA LEU A 25 -5.56 -1.70 -5.34
C LEU A 25 -4.99 -3.13 -5.45
N VAL A 26 -5.81 -4.06 -5.94
CA VAL A 26 -5.40 -5.43 -6.25
C VAL A 26 -6.11 -5.90 -7.51
N PHE A 27 -5.36 -6.18 -8.55
CA PHE A 27 -5.89 -6.78 -9.76
C PHE A 27 -5.69 -8.30 -9.73
N PHE A 28 -6.65 -9.03 -9.19
CA PHE A 28 -6.54 -10.48 -9.02
C PHE A 28 -6.67 -11.29 -10.33
N LEU A 29 -7.26 -10.71 -11.39
CA LEU A 29 -7.48 -11.38 -12.67
C LEU A 29 -6.20 -11.49 -13.52
N THR A 30 -5.04 -11.56 -12.90
CA THR A 30 -3.76 -11.66 -13.62
C THR A 30 -3.57 -13.01 -14.32
N MET A 31 -4.16 -14.07 -13.78
CA MET A 31 -4.17 -15.40 -14.43
C MET A 31 -4.95 -15.37 -15.74
N GLU A 32 -6.16 -14.81 -15.71
CA GLU A 32 -7.04 -14.72 -16.88
C GLU A 32 -6.48 -13.75 -17.93
N ALA A 33 -5.89 -12.66 -17.48
CA ALA A 33 -5.36 -11.64 -18.37
C ALA A 33 -3.99 -11.99 -18.98
N PHE A 34 -3.13 -12.68 -18.23
CA PHE A 34 -1.71 -12.84 -18.58
C PHE A 34 -1.17 -14.25 -18.37
N GLY A 35 -1.96 -15.20 -17.82
CA GLY A 35 -1.51 -16.54 -17.48
C GLY A 35 -0.51 -16.57 -16.29
N ARG A 36 -0.56 -15.57 -15.40
CA ARG A 36 0.37 -15.42 -14.27
C ARG A 36 -0.36 -15.12 -12.97
N LEU A 37 0.04 -15.80 -11.88
CA LEU A 37 -0.48 -15.50 -10.55
C LEU A 37 -0.10 -14.09 -10.11
N HIS A 38 -1.03 -13.41 -9.45
CA HIS A 38 -0.75 -12.14 -8.78
C HIS A 38 0.33 -12.34 -7.70
N THR A 39 1.18 -11.34 -7.49
CA THR A 39 2.34 -11.45 -6.60
C THR A 39 1.98 -11.82 -5.17
N SER A 40 0.88 -11.26 -4.63
CA SER A 40 0.38 -11.57 -3.28
C SER A 40 -0.11 -13.03 -3.10
N GLN A 41 -0.38 -13.74 -4.18
CA GLN A 41 -0.84 -15.13 -4.17
C GLN A 41 0.30 -16.14 -4.37
N ARG A 42 1.53 -15.66 -4.57
CA ARG A 42 2.69 -16.52 -4.76
C ARG A 42 3.28 -16.92 -3.40
N ALA A 43 3.62 -18.19 -3.25
CA ALA A 43 4.31 -18.70 -2.07
C ALA A 43 5.81 -18.85 -2.38
N TYR A 44 6.65 -18.10 -1.69
CA TYR A 44 8.11 -18.16 -1.83
C TYR A 44 8.75 -18.80 -0.59
N HIS A 45 8.33 -20.00 -0.23
CA HIS A 45 8.87 -20.72 0.93
C HIS A 45 10.37 -20.99 0.84
N GLN A 46 10.94 -20.95 -0.36
CA GLN A 46 12.35 -21.24 -0.62
C GLN A 46 13.14 -19.99 -0.99
N TRP A 47 12.62 -18.79 -0.71
CA TRP A 47 13.28 -17.54 -1.09
C TRP A 47 14.73 -17.47 -0.62
N ASP A 48 15.00 -17.85 0.62
CA ASP A 48 16.34 -17.81 1.20
C ASP A 48 17.29 -18.89 0.62
N GLN A 49 16.75 -19.90 -0.06
CA GLN A 49 17.52 -20.95 -0.73
C GLN A 49 17.80 -20.61 -2.20
N MET A 50 17.12 -19.62 -2.77
CA MET A 50 17.34 -19.19 -4.16
C MET A 50 18.66 -18.46 -4.32
N GLU A 51 19.32 -18.69 -5.44
CA GLU A 51 20.44 -17.87 -5.88
C GLU A 51 19.95 -16.46 -6.30
N GLU A 52 20.84 -15.46 -6.26
CA GLU A 52 20.49 -14.08 -6.61
C GLU A 52 19.96 -13.98 -8.05
N LYS A 53 20.46 -14.80 -8.97
CA LYS A 53 19.96 -14.87 -10.35
C LYS A 53 18.48 -15.31 -10.40
N GLU A 54 18.09 -16.25 -9.57
CA GLU A 54 16.70 -16.74 -9.48
C GLU A 54 15.81 -15.68 -8.85
N ARG A 55 16.25 -15.05 -7.77
CA ARG A 55 15.55 -13.92 -7.14
C ARG A 55 15.34 -12.78 -8.13
N GLN A 56 16.34 -12.48 -8.95
CA GLN A 56 16.23 -11.45 -9.99
C GLN A 56 15.18 -11.79 -11.04
N LEU A 57 15.06 -13.05 -11.48
CA LEU A 57 14.00 -13.48 -12.39
C LEU A 57 12.61 -13.28 -11.80
N HIS A 58 12.44 -13.53 -10.50
CA HIS A 58 11.16 -13.27 -9.81
C HIS A 58 10.84 -11.79 -9.73
N ARG A 59 11.82 -10.93 -9.41
CA ARG A 59 11.63 -9.47 -9.39
C ARG A 59 11.26 -8.96 -10.79
N ASP A 60 11.90 -9.49 -11.81
CA ASP A 60 11.60 -9.14 -13.20
C ASP A 60 10.19 -9.53 -13.60
N ASP A 61 9.75 -10.73 -13.24
CA ASP A 61 8.39 -11.21 -13.52
C ASP A 61 7.34 -10.39 -12.77
N MET A 62 7.59 -10.04 -11.50
CA MET A 62 6.69 -9.17 -10.73
C MET A 62 6.58 -7.78 -11.36
N ALA A 63 7.72 -7.15 -11.67
CA ALA A 63 7.74 -5.84 -12.31
C ALA A 63 7.01 -5.83 -13.66
N ASP A 64 7.26 -6.82 -14.50
CA ASP A 64 6.59 -6.98 -15.79
C ASP A 64 5.08 -7.17 -15.63
N LEU A 65 4.64 -7.94 -14.64
CA LEU A 65 3.21 -8.16 -14.38
C LEU A 65 2.51 -6.86 -13.99
N PHE A 66 3.08 -6.07 -13.08
CA PHE A 66 2.54 -4.77 -12.68
C PHE A 66 2.48 -3.79 -13.85
N ILE A 67 3.56 -3.68 -14.62
CA ILE A 67 3.64 -2.76 -15.77
C ILE A 67 2.63 -3.17 -16.84
N ARG A 68 2.55 -4.45 -17.21
CA ARG A 68 1.58 -4.95 -18.22
C ARG A 68 0.14 -4.75 -17.77
N THR A 69 -0.15 -4.91 -16.48
CA THR A 69 -1.48 -4.62 -15.93
C THR A 69 -1.81 -3.13 -16.10
N ALA A 70 -0.90 -2.26 -15.69
CA ALA A 70 -1.08 -0.83 -15.81
C ALA A 70 -1.22 -0.38 -17.28
N GLU A 71 -0.49 -0.97 -18.20
CA GLU A 71 -0.58 -0.69 -19.64
C GLU A 71 -1.92 -1.13 -20.23
N ARG A 72 -2.31 -2.37 -19.96
CA ARG A 72 -3.54 -2.94 -20.53
C ARG A 72 -4.81 -2.25 -20.06
N PHE A 73 -4.83 -1.84 -18.79
CA PHE A 73 -6.01 -1.23 -18.17
C PHE A 73 -5.86 0.29 -17.99
N GLU A 74 -4.83 0.89 -18.60
CA GLU A 74 -4.59 2.34 -18.63
C GLU A 74 -4.51 2.97 -17.22
N HIS A 75 -3.89 2.27 -16.26
CA HIS A 75 -3.68 2.78 -14.92
C HIS A 75 -2.75 4.00 -14.92
N SER A 76 -2.97 4.91 -14.00
CA SER A 76 -2.13 6.09 -13.77
C SER A 76 -1.13 5.89 -12.64
N ALA A 77 -1.40 4.96 -11.76
CA ALA A 77 -0.54 4.54 -10.68
C ALA A 77 -0.45 3.02 -10.62
N ILE A 78 0.61 2.51 -10.01
CA ILE A 78 0.80 1.10 -9.70
C ILE A 78 0.88 0.95 -8.18
N PHE A 79 -0.06 0.19 -7.62
CA PHE A 79 0.00 -0.24 -6.24
C PHE A 79 0.78 -1.56 -6.19
N LEU A 80 1.96 -1.51 -5.58
CA LEU A 80 2.86 -2.65 -5.53
C LEU A 80 2.52 -3.56 -4.35
N HIS A 81 2.45 -4.86 -4.62
CA HIS A 81 2.38 -5.92 -3.63
C HIS A 81 3.68 -6.74 -3.70
N PRO A 82 4.75 -6.27 -3.06
CA PRO A 82 6.03 -6.96 -3.07
C PRO A 82 5.90 -8.31 -2.36
N ASN A 83 6.61 -9.31 -2.87
CA ASN A 83 6.67 -10.63 -2.27
C ASN A 83 8.03 -11.28 -2.61
N PRO A 84 8.94 -11.43 -1.62
CA PRO A 84 8.78 -11.05 -0.21
C PRO A 84 8.58 -9.53 0.01
N GLY A 85 8.01 -9.18 1.17
CA GLY A 85 7.66 -7.81 1.53
C GLY A 85 8.63 -7.13 2.50
N ASP A 86 9.86 -7.66 2.67
CA ASP A 86 10.87 -6.99 3.46
C ASP A 86 11.38 -5.69 2.79
N PHE A 87 11.97 -4.82 3.58
CA PHE A 87 12.37 -3.49 3.14
C PHE A 87 13.25 -3.49 1.89
N GLU A 88 14.26 -4.36 1.84
CA GLU A 88 15.22 -4.40 0.73
C GLU A 88 14.56 -4.95 -0.56
N GLU A 89 13.72 -5.98 -0.45
CA GLU A 89 13.02 -6.53 -1.61
C GLU A 89 11.97 -5.55 -2.15
N VAL A 90 11.31 -4.80 -1.29
CA VAL A 90 10.44 -3.69 -1.72
C VAL A 90 11.23 -2.66 -2.52
N CYS A 91 12.38 -2.20 -2.00
CA CYS A 91 13.23 -1.25 -2.71
C CYS A 91 13.69 -1.78 -4.07
N ARG A 92 14.16 -3.02 -4.12
CA ARG A 92 14.61 -3.67 -5.36
C ARG A 92 13.47 -3.80 -6.39
N LEU A 93 12.27 -4.12 -5.95
CA LEU A 93 11.10 -4.18 -6.84
C LEU A 93 10.74 -2.79 -7.38
N VAL A 94 10.72 -1.75 -6.54
CA VAL A 94 10.47 -0.37 -6.97
C VAL A 94 11.52 0.06 -8.00
N ASP A 95 12.81 -0.16 -7.70
CA ASP A 95 13.91 0.17 -8.60
C ASP A 95 13.75 -0.56 -9.94
N ARG A 96 13.35 -1.84 -9.90
CA ARG A 96 13.12 -2.63 -11.11
C ARG A 96 11.95 -2.16 -11.95
N VAL A 97 10.84 -1.76 -11.32
CA VAL A 97 9.70 -1.17 -12.01
C VAL A 97 10.11 0.17 -12.64
N ARG A 98 10.87 1.01 -11.93
CA ARG A 98 11.40 2.27 -12.47
C ARG A 98 12.34 2.05 -13.66
N GLU A 99 13.26 1.11 -13.55
CA GLU A 99 14.17 0.79 -14.66
C GLU A 99 13.43 0.41 -15.94
N LYS A 100 12.33 -0.35 -15.81
CA LYS A 100 11.54 -0.84 -16.95
C LYS A 100 10.52 0.18 -17.48
N SER A 101 9.93 1.01 -16.63
CA SER A 101 8.83 1.93 -16.99
C SER A 101 9.21 3.41 -16.95
N GLY A 102 10.40 3.74 -16.47
CA GLY A 102 10.78 5.14 -16.22
C GLY A 102 9.82 5.83 -15.26
N ASP A 103 9.56 7.10 -15.49
CA ASP A 103 8.64 7.92 -14.69
C ASP A 103 7.18 7.88 -15.15
N ARG A 104 6.79 6.81 -15.85
CA ARG A 104 5.47 6.72 -16.47
C ARG A 104 4.34 6.62 -15.45
N TYR A 105 4.55 5.90 -14.34
CA TYR A 105 3.53 5.59 -13.34
C TYR A 105 3.88 6.14 -11.96
N PHE A 106 2.85 6.53 -11.20
CA PHE A 106 2.98 6.79 -9.76
C PHE A 106 3.08 5.46 -9.01
N LEU A 107 4.17 5.24 -8.27
CA LEU A 107 4.42 3.99 -7.55
C LEU A 107 4.10 4.15 -6.07
N MET A 108 3.29 3.26 -5.53
CA MET A 108 2.91 3.26 -4.12
C MET A 108 2.79 1.85 -3.55
N ILE A 109 2.90 1.77 -2.23
CA ILE A 109 2.68 0.56 -1.43
C ILE A 109 1.73 0.86 -0.28
N HIS A 110 1.39 -0.16 0.52
CA HIS A 110 0.64 0.02 1.77
C HIS A 110 1.37 0.93 2.76
N GLY A 111 0.62 1.87 3.36
CA GLY A 111 1.10 2.80 4.38
C GLY A 111 0.25 2.85 5.64
N ASP A 112 -0.69 1.92 5.81
CA ASP A 112 -1.59 1.90 6.96
C ASP A 112 -0.84 1.80 8.28
N ALA A 113 -1.21 2.65 9.21
CA ALA A 113 -0.67 2.70 10.57
C ALA A 113 -1.70 3.17 11.60
N THR A 114 -2.99 3.01 11.31
CA THR A 114 -4.10 3.33 12.22
C THR A 114 -4.93 2.09 12.51
N TYR A 115 -5.76 2.16 13.56
CA TYR A 115 -6.71 1.10 13.84
C TYR A 115 -7.73 1.01 12.71
N GLY A 116 -7.82 -0.17 12.09
CA GLY A 116 -8.92 -0.57 11.22
C GLY A 116 -9.90 -1.50 11.95
N ILE A 117 -10.78 -2.15 11.20
CA ILE A 117 -11.66 -3.18 11.76
C ILE A 117 -10.83 -4.39 12.16
N PRO A 118 -10.90 -4.86 13.42
CA PRO A 118 -10.23 -6.10 13.82
C PRO A 118 -10.89 -7.29 13.12
N ASN A 119 -10.15 -8.38 12.96
CA ASN A 119 -10.75 -9.62 12.49
C ASN A 119 -11.78 -10.15 13.50
N GLY A 120 -12.74 -10.98 13.04
CA GLY A 120 -13.88 -11.42 13.85
C GLY A 120 -13.49 -12.09 15.18
N ASN A 121 -12.32 -12.75 15.25
CA ASN A 121 -11.86 -13.42 16.47
C ASN A 121 -11.39 -12.41 17.54
N ASN A 122 -10.89 -11.25 17.12
CA ASN A 122 -10.29 -10.24 18.02
C ASN A 122 -11.22 -9.06 18.29
N MET A 123 -12.42 -9.02 17.70
CA MET A 123 -13.31 -7.86 17.77
C MET A 123 -13.76 -7.55 19.19
N VAL A 124 -14.10 -8.56 19.96
CA VAL A 124 -14.55 -8.42 21.37
C VAL A 124 -13.40 -7.92 22.23
N GLU A 125 -12.24 -8.55 22.12
CA GLU A 125 -11.04 -8.16 22.84
C GLU A 125 -10.64 -6.70 22.54
N PHE A 126 -10.63 -6.33 21.26
CA PHE A 126 -10.33 -4.97 20.84
C PHE A 126 -11.32 -3.94 21.39
N SER A 127 -12.62 -4.29 21.47
CA SER A 127 -13.64 -3.42 22.04
C SER A 127 -13.42 -3.19 23.54
N TYR A 128 -13.06 -4.23 24.30
CA TYR A 128 -12.68 -4.09 25.70
C TYR A 128 -11.42 -3.24 25.87
N GLN A 129 -10.39 -3.45 25.07
CA GLN A 129 -9.16 -2.67 25.13
C GLN A 129 -9.42 -1.17 24.91
N LEU A 130 -10.29 -0.81 23.95
CA LEU A 130 -10.65 0.59 23.73
C LEU A 130 -11.39 1.21 24.94
N ALA A 131 -12.20 0.42 25.65
CA ALA A 131 -12.98 0.89 26.80
C ALA A 131 -12.14 0.94 28.10
N ASP A 132 -11.36 -0.11 28.35
CA ASP A 132 -10.71 -0.32 29.64
C ASP A 132 -9.29 0.25 29.68
N GLU A 133 -8.62 0.37 28.51
CA GLU A 133 -7.22 0.77 28.39
C GLU A 133 -7.00 1.89 27.37
N PRO A 134 -7.81 2.97 27.33
CA PRO A 134 -7.78 3.96 26.26
C PRO A 134 -6.42 4.62 26.07
N GLU A 135 -5.69 4.92 27.16
CA GLU A 135 -4.39 5.58 27.07
C GLU A 135 -3.31 4.65 26.50
N ARG A 136 -3.37 3.36 26.78
CA ARG A 136 -2.50 2.36 26.15
C ARG A 136 -2.79 2.26 24.65
N MET A 137 -4.04 2.25 24.25
CA MET A 137 -4.46 2.19 22.85
C MET A 137 -4.02 3.44 22.08
N LYS A 138 -4.17 4.62 22.67
CA LYS A 138 -3.69 5.89 22.08
C LYS A 138 -2.18 5.89 21.89
N LYS A 139 -1.44 5.45 22.92
CA LYS A 139 0.02 5.32 22.81
C LYS A 139 0.43 4.36 21.71
N GLN A 140 -0.20 3.20 21.61
CA GLN A 140 0.06 2.22 20.57
C GLN A 140 -0.19 2.80 19.18
N ALA A 141 -1.30 3.55 18.98
CA ALA A 141 -1.59 4.21 17.72
C ALA A 141 -0.51 5.24 17.36
N ASP A 142 -0.02 6.02 18.34
CA ASP A 142 1.07 6.98 18.13
C ASP A 142 2.39 6.27 17.77
N ASP A 143 2.74 5.21 18.48
CA ASP A 143 3.94 4.41 18.21
C ASP A 143 3.91 3.81 16.78
N TRP A 144 2.75 3.32 16.32
CA TRP A 144 2.58 2.81 14.95
C TRP A 144 2.79 3.88 13.90
N VAL A 145 2.22 5.07 14.10
CA VAL A 145 2.39 6.19 13.15
C VAL A 145 3.85 6.64 13.12
N ASN A 146 4.52 6.76 14.26
CA ASN A 146 5.93 7.13 14.31
C ASN A 146 6.78 6.09 13.53
N GLY A 147 6.57 4.81 13.76
CA GLY A 147 7.26 3.74 13.02
C GLY A 147 6.95 3.74 11.52
N ALA A 148 5.72 4.13 11.11
CA ALA A 148 5.38 4.26 9.70
C ALA A 148 6.10 5.45 9.05
N LEU A 149 6.18 6.60 9.73
CA LEU A 149 6.92 7.77 9.25
C LEU A 149 8.43 7.50 9.14
N GLU A 150 9.01 6.80 10.11
CA GLU A 150 10.42 6.37 10.03
C GLU A 150 10.66 5.44 8.83
N ARG A 151 9.76 4.48 8.58
CA ARG A 151 9.85 3.62 7.39
C ARG A 151 9.69 4.43 6.10
N ALA A 152 8.78 5.39 6.07
CA ALA A 152 8.58 6.27 4.92
C ALA A 152 9.84 7.08 4.60
N ALA A 153 10.49 7.65 5.61
CA ALA A 153 11.76 8.37 5.46
C ALA A 153 12.85 7.45 4.87
N ARG A 154 12.97 6.21 5.38
CA ARG A 154 13.91 5.23 4.83
C ARG A 154 13.64 4.88 3.36
N TYR A 155 12.38 4.69 2.97
CA TYR A 155 12.03 4.46 1.56
C TYR A 155 12.38 5.66 0.69
N LYS A 156 12.08 6.88 1.15
CA LYS A 156 12.42 8.11 0.43
C LYS A 156 13.92 8.26 0.17
N GLU A 157 14.76 7.83 1.12
CA GLU A 157 16.22 7.85 0.97
C GLU A 157 16.75 6.74 0.06
N ARG A 158 16.09 5.58 0.07
CA ARG A 158 16.63 4.36 -0.56
C ARG A 158 16.11 4.13 -1.98
N THR A 159 14.91 4.60 -2.32
CA THR A 159 14.26 4.28 -3.58
C THR A 159 13.36 5.40 -4.09
N SER A 160 12.90 5.29 -5.33
CA SER A 160 12.04 6.26 -6.01
C SER A 160 10.54 5.95 -5.85
N LEU A 161 10.13 5.46 -4.68
CA LEU A 161 8.72 5.32 -4.33
C LEU A 161 8.06 6.70 -4.26
N ASP A 162 6.88 6.87 -4.86
CA ASP A 162 6.19 8.15 -4.88
C ASP A 162 5.31 8.39 -3.65
N GLY A 163 4.81 7.32 -3.02
CA GLY A 163 3.92 7.48 -1.88
C GLY A 163 3.37 6.19 -1.29
N PHE A 164 2.45 6.37 -0.36
CA PHE A 164 1.76 5.31 0.36
C PHE A 164 0.26 5.43 0.17
N ALA A 165 -0.42 4.30 -0.01
CA ALA A 165 -1.87 4.25 0.01
C ALA A 165 -2.34 3.81 1.40
N LEU A 166 -3.29 4.57 1.96
CA LEU A 166 -3.94 4.25 3.24
C LEU A 166 -5.27 3.57 2.90
N CYS A 167 -5.36 2.29 3.21
CA CYS A 167 -6.41 1.40 2.75
C CYS A 167 -7.16 0.72 3.92
N SER A 168 -6.98 1.22 5.15
CA SER A 168 -7.64 0.64 6.32
C SER A 168 -9.16 0.70 6.22
N ASP A 169 -9.80 -0.43 6.46
CA ASP A 169 -11.25 -0.52 6.55
C ASP A 169 -11.74 -0.08 7.93
N TYR A 170 -12.73 0.80 7.94
CA TYR A 170 -13.35 1.34 9.16
C TYR A 170 -14.82 0.98 9.29
N CYS A 171 -15.41 0.36 8.27
CA CYS A 171 -16.82 0.07 8.18
C CYS A 171 -17.09 -1.41 7.90
N LEU A 172 -18.00 -1.97 8.66
CA LEU A 172 -18.64 -3.25 8.34
C LEU A 172 -19.73 -3.02 7.26
N ASN A 173 -20.26 -4.10 6.69
CA ASN A 173 -21.37 -4.00 5.70
C ASN A 173 -22.59 -3.27 6.26
N ALA A 174 -22.82 -3.33 7.58
CA ALA A 174 -23.96 -2.71 8.26
C ALA A 174 -23.68 -1.27 8.76
N GLY A 175 -22.44 -0.78 8.68
CA GLY A 175 -22.05 0.56 9.12
C GLY A 175 -20.68 0.64 9.76
N PRO A 176 -20.27 1.81 10.25
CA PRO A 176 -18.98 2.01 10.91
C PRO A 176 -18.81 1.11 12.13
N PHE A 177 -17.62 0.56 12.32
CA PHE A 177 -17.29 -0.24 13.50
C PHE A 177 -17.16 0.64 14.75
N LEU A 178 -16.50 1.79 14.62
CA LEU A 178 -16.38 2.77 15.70
C LEU A 178 -17.45 3.84 15.57
N SER A 179 -17.98 4.30 16.70
CA SER A 179 -18.82 5.50 16.72
C SER A 179 -18.01 6.73 16.24
N PRO A 180 -18.65 7.81 15.76
CA PRO A 180 -17.93 9.02 15.38
C PRO A 180 -17.03 9.58 16.49
N ALA A 181 -17.47 9.50 17.75
CA ALA A 181 -16.67 9.93 18.90
C ALA A 181 -15.42 9.07 19.09
N MET A 182 -15.56 7.74 19.06
CA MET A 182 -14.41 6.82 19.15
C MET A 182 -13.47 6.94 17.95
N PHE A 183 -14.00 7.10 16.75
CA PHE A 183 -13.17 7.34 15.57
C PHE A 183 -12.38 8.64 15.71
N GLY A 184 -13.02 9.70 16.21
CA GLY A 184 -12.38 10.99 16.51
C GLY A 184 -11.28 10.88 17.57
N GLU A 185 -11.40 9.94 18.49
CA GLU A 185 -10.44 9.74 19.58
C GLU A 185 -9.28 8.81 19.21
N PHE A 186 -9.58 7.67 18.58
CA PHE A 186 -8.60 6.59 18.36
C PHE A 186 -8.04 6.50 16.95
N VAL A 187 -8.61 7.18 15.96
CA VAL A 187 -8.17 7.12 14.55
C VAL A 187 -7.79 8.48 14.01
N THR A 188 -8.67 9.48 14.10
CA THR A 188 -8.49 10.77 13.42
C THR A 188 -7.15 11.47 13.74
N PRO A 189 -6.70 11.60 15.01
CA PRO A 189 -5.45 12.30 15.32
C PRO A 189 -4.22 11.63 14.69
N TYR A 190 -4.21 10.32 14.71
CA TYR A 190 -3.11 9.47 14.20
C TYR A 190 -3.08 9.46 12.67
N LEU A 191 -4.25 9.34 12.04
CA LEU A 191 -4.38 9.47 10.59
C LEU A 191 -3.94 10.85 10.11
N ALA A 192 -4.34 11.91 10.82
CA ALA A 192 -3.92 13.27 10.51
C ALA A 192 -2.41 13.46 10.65
N LYS A 193 -1.78 12.87 11.68
CA LYS A 193 -0.33 12.86 11.88
C LYS A 193 0.38 12.12 10.76
N LEU A 194 -0.11 10.93 10.38
CA LEU A 194 0.45 10.13 9.30
C LEU A 194 0.41 10.86 7.95
N VAL A 195 -0.70 11.55 7.64
CA VAL A 195 -0.86 12.28 6.35
C VAL A 195 -0.01 13.53 6.28
N LYS A 196 0.33 14.15 7.42
CA LYS A 196 1.14 15.38 7.46
C LYS A 196 2.65 15.14 7.46
N GLY A 197 3.08 14.00 7.98
CA GLY A 197 4.51 13.63 8.07
C GLY A 197 5.02 12.95 6.83
#